data_87295658140ada24b0340ae6609fa4fa
#
_entry.id   87295658140ada24b0340ae6609fa4fa
#
_cell.length_a   1.000
_cell.length_b   1.000
_cell.length_c   1.000
_cell.angle_alpha   90.00
_cell.angle_beta   90.00
_cell.angle_gamma   90.00
#
_symmetry.space_group_name_H-M   'P 1'
#
loop_
_entity.id
_entity.type
_entity.pdbx_description
1 polymer ?
#
loop_
_entity_poly.entity_id
_entity_poly.type
_entity_poly.pdbx_seq_one_letter_code
_entity_poly.pdbx_strand_id
1 'polypeptide(L)'
;MFKSYDYCLNLGGFANVSQEVNDVRLAYDICPVNTVLNFYANIKGLPYDDNGKIASQHPVNTKLLNELNALSFYDKRPPKSLGVEWVNHTILPIIESYNISTEEKIATFTEHCAQQIGKSLNNTKTSTNSLDVLVTGGGAFNGWLIDRISNHCNSKLHLPDDELI
;
A
#
# COMPACT_ATOMS: atom_id res chain seq x y z
N MET A 1 -18.94 12.60 5.87
CA MET A 1 -19.30 12.08 4.56
C MET A 1 -19.08 10.57 4.42
N PHE A 2 -18.28 9.93 5.27
CA PHE A 2 -17.99 8.48 5.18
C PHE A 2 -18.40 7.70 6.44
N LYS A 3 -19.52 8.08 7.06
CA LYS A 3 -20.02 7.48 8.31
C LYS A 3 -20.45 6.01 8.23
N SER A 4 -20.46 5.43 7.02
CA SER A 4 -20.83 4.03 6.79
C SER A 4 -19.65 3.06 6.72
N TYR A 5 -18.41 3.58 6.84
CA TYR A 5 -17.20 2.78 6.79
C TYR A 5 -16.41 2.90 8.09
N ASP A 6 -15.79 1.81 8.49
CA ASP A 6 -14.94 1.76 9.69
C ASP A 6 -13.62 2.50 9.46
N TYR A 7 -13.08 2.40 8.24
CA TYR A 7 -11.83 3.01 7.80
C TYR A 7 -11.95 3.62 6.42
N CYS A 8 -11.14 4.64 6.17
CA CYS A 8 -10.83 5.15 4.85
C CYS A 8 -9.35 4.89 4.56
N LEU A 9 -9.07 4.08 3.53
CA LEU A 9 -7.72 3.80 3.02
C LEU A 9 -7.49 4.62 1.77
N ASN A 10 -6.56 5.56 1.81
CA ASN A 10 -6.16 6.33 0.64
C ASN A 10 -4.88 5.73 0.05
N LEU A 11 -4.93 5.32 -1.21
CA LEU A 11 -3.82 4.78 -1.99
C LEU A 11 -3.27 5.84 -2.96
N GLY A 12 -2.60 6.85 -2.42
CA GLY A 12 -1.90 7.89 -3.18
C GLY A 12 -0.43 7.54 -3.40
N GLY A 13 0.44 8.53 -3.36
CA GLY A 13 1.89 8.32 -3.33
C GLY A 13 2.32 7.47 -2.15
N PHE A 14 1.67 7.68 -1.03
CA PHE A 14 1.74 6.87 0.20
C PHE A 14 0.35 6.31 0.50
N ALA A 15 0.30 5.11 1.06
CA ALA A 15 -0.91 4.59 1.65
C ALA A 15 -1.09 5.19 3.04
N ASN A 16 -2.24 5.79 3.29
CA ASN A 16 -2.62 6.22 4.62
C ASN A 16 -4.03 5.74 4.96
N VAL A 17 -4.23 5.50 6.24
CA VAL A 17 -5.51 5.06 6.77
C VAL A 17 -6.04 6.09 7.76
N SER A 18 -7.32 6.33 7.74
CA SER A 18 -8.00 7.18 8.72
C SER A 18 -9.23 6.48 9.29
N GLN A 19 -9.47 6.71 10.58
CA GLN A 19 -10.62 6.24 11.31
C GLN A 19 -11.12 7.35 12.26
N GLU A 20 -12.37 7.28 12.62
CA GLU A 20 -12.95 8.13 13.65
C GLU A 20 -13.16 7.31 14.92
N VAL A 21 -12.52 7.73 16.02
CA VAL A 21 -12.63 7.10 17.33
C VAL A 21 -13.01 8.16 18.35
N ASN A 22 -14.18 8.01 19.02
CA ASN A 22 -14.68 8.94 20.02
C ASN A 22 -14.67 10.42 19.53
N ASP A 23 -15.20 10.66 18.32
CA ASP A 23 -15.23 11.97 17.65
C ASP A 23 -13.85 12.57 17.34
N VAL A 24 -12.78 11.78 17.48
CA VAL A 24 -11.42 12.15 17.08
C VAL A 24 -11.00 11.36 15.85
N ARG A 25 -10.56 12.06 14.82
CA ARG A 25 -10.02 11.44 13.60
C ARG A 25 -8.55 11.09 13.80
N LEU A 26 -8.24 9.80 13.73
CA LEU A 26 -6.88 9.29 13.70
C LEU A 26 -6.49 8.99 12.24
N ALA A 27 -5.34 9.48 11.81
CA ALA A 27 -4.79 9.19 10.50
C ALA A 27 -3.28 8.95 10.60
N TYR A 28 -2.78 7.99 9.82
CA TYR A 28 -1.34 7.69 9.78
C TYR A 28 -0.96 7.03 8.45
N ASP A 29 0.33 7.16 8.09
CA ASP A 29 0.91 6.53 6.91
C ASP A 29 1.28 5.09 7.19
N ILE A 30 1.01 4.22 6.22
CA ILE A 30 1.32 2.79 6.29
C ILE A 30 2.62 2.49 5.55
N CYS A 31 2.67 2.81 4.26
CA CYS A 31 3.83 2.55 3.40
C CYS A 31 3.81 3.47 2.17
N PRO A 32 4.95 3.66 1.48
CA PRO A 32 4.95 4.24 0.13
C PRO A 32 4.22 3.30 -0.83
N VAL A 33 3.51 3.84 -1.80
CA VAL A 33 2.84 3.07 -2.86
C VAL A 33 3.22 3.67 -4.22
N ASN A 34 2.44 4.61 -4.75
CA ASN A 34 2.66 5.11 -6.10
C ASN A 34 3.97 5.91 -6.24
N THR A 35 4.47 6.49 -5.17
CA THR A 35 5.78 7.17 -5.17
C THR A 35 6.89 6.22 -5.64
N VAL A 36 6.86 4.96 -5.24
CA VAL A 36 7.85 3.94 -5.65
C VAL A 36 7.42 3.21 -6.92
N LEU A 37 6.17 2.77 -7.01
CA LEU A 37 5.68 2.02 -8.16
C LEU A 37 5.80 2.84 -9.45
N ASN A 38 5.42 4.12 -9.42
CA ASN A 38 5.50 4.99 -10.59
C ASN A 38 6.95 5.37 -10.93
N PHE A 39 7.84 5.45 -9.94
CA PHE A 39 9.27 5.63 -10.20
C PHE A 39 9.79 4.50 -11.11
N TYR A 40 9.48 3.25 -10.81
CA TYR A 40 9.91 2.11 -11.62
C TYR A 40 9.13 1.98 -12.93
N ALA A 41 7.84 2.29 -12.95
CA ALA A 41 7.07 2.35 -14.19
C ALA A 41 7.64 3.40 -15.16
N ASN A 42 8.06 4.56 -14.66
CA ASN A 42 8.67 5.62 -15.47
C ASN A 42 9.99 5.17 -16.12
N ILE A 43 10.79 4.34 -15.44
CA ILE A 43 12.00 3.74 -16.04
C ILE A 43 11.65 2.92 -17.28
N LYS A 44 10.48 2.31 -17.31
CA LYS A 44 9.94 1.57 -18.45
C LYS A 44 9.22 2.44 -19.48
N GLY A 45 9.20 3.75 -19.30
CA GLY A 45 8.51 4.68 -20.19
C GLY A 45 6.99 4.74 -19.99
N LEU A 46 6.50 4.24 -18.84
CA LEU A 46 5.09 4.21 -18.50
C LEU A 46 4.80 5.18 -17.34
N PRO A 47 3.64 5.85 -17.32
CA PRO A 47 3.28 6.72 -16.20
C PRO A 47 2.99 5.95 -14.91
N TYR A 48 2.47 4.73 -15.00
CA TYR A 48 2.14 3.82 -13.90
C TYR A 48 1.99 2.39 -14.43
N ASP A 49 1.90 1.42 -13.52
CA ASP A 49 1.55 0.03 -13.86
C ASP A 49 0.03 -0.10 -14.00
N ASP A 50 -0.46 -0.04 -15.25
CA ASP A 50 -1.89 -0.07 -15.56
C ASP A 50 -2.55 -1.36 -15.06
N ASN A 51 -3.46 -1.19 -14.09
CA ASN A 51 -4.19 -2.29 -13.45
C ASN A 51 -3.28 -3.36 -12.82
N GLY A 52 -2.01 -3.04 -12.55
CA GLY A 52 -1.04 -3.97 -11.99
C GLY A 52 -0.61 -5.08 -12.95
N LYS A 53 -0.69 -4.85 -14.26
CA LYS A 53 -0.34 -5.85 -15.29
C LYS A 53 1.11 -6.31 -15.18
N ILE A 54 2.03 -5.39 -14.94
CA ILE A 54 3.45 -5.73 -14.78
C ILE A 54 3.63 -6.57 -13.52
N ALA A 55 3.13 -6.08 -12.39
CA ALA A 55 3.26 -6.78 -11.11
C ALA A 55 2.66 -8.19 -11.13
N SER A 56 1.51 -8.37 -11.78
CA SER A 56 0.82 -9.66 -11.84
C SER A 56 1.50 -10.72 -12.69
N GLN A 57 2.36 -10.30 -13.63
CA GLN A 57 3.01 -11.18 -14.62
C GLN A 57 4.46 -11.53 -14.28
N HIS A 58 5.01 -10.97 -13.22
CA HIS A 58 6.41 -11.14 -12.86
C HIS A 58 6.56 -11.70 -11.44
N PRO A 59 7.67 -12.43 -11.17
CA PRO A 59 7.87 -13.05 -9.87
C PRO A 59 8.20 -12.01 -8.79
N VAL A 60 7.84 -12.36 -7.56
CA VAL A 60 8.24 -11.62 -6.36
C VAL A 60 9.59 -12.14 -5.87
N ASN A 61 10.55 -11.25 -5.67
CA ASN A 61 11.82 -11.61 -5.07
C ASN A 61 11.66 -11.68 -3.54
N THR A 62 11.68 -12.89 -3.01
CA THR A 62 11.41 -13.13 -1.58
C THR A 62 12.44 -12.49 -0.65
N LYS A 63 13.72 -12.44 -1.06
CA LYS A 63 14.77 -11.82 -0.24
C LYS A 63 14.56 -10.31 -0.11
N LEU A 64 14.29 -9.64 -1.22
CA LEU A 64 13.98 -8.21 -1.24
C LEU A 64 12.70 -7.93 -0.44
N LEU A 65 11.66 -8.72 -0.65
CA LEU A 65 10.39 -8.58 0.09
C LEU A 65 10.61 -8.65 1.61
N ASN A 66 11.38 -9.64 2.07
CA ASN A 66 11.67 -9.81 3.49
C ASN A 66 12.47 -8.64 4.06
N GLU A 67 13.45 -8.13 3.31
CA GLU A 67 14.25 -6.97 3.74
C GLU A 67 13.40 -5.71 3.86
N LEU A 68 12.53 -5.43 2.89
CA LEU A 68 11.60 -4.32 2.95
C LEU A 68 10.63 -4.44 4.13
N ASN A 69 10.09 -5.62 4.36
CA ASN A 69 9.15 -5.87 5.46
C ASN A 69 9.81 -5.79 6.85
N ALA A 70 11.13 -5.94 6.93
CA ALA A 70 11.89 -5.87 8.18
C ALA A 70 12.27 -4.44 8.61
N LEU A 71 11.92 -3.41 7.83
CA LEU A 71 12.24 -2.04 8.16
C LEU A 71 11.54 -1.60 9.46
N SER A 72 12.28 -0.92 10.33
CA SER A 72 11.81 -0.56 11.67
C SER A 72 10.59 0.38 11.68
N PHE A 73 10.39 1.14 10.61
CA PHE A 73 9.21 1.99 10.47
C PHE A 73 7.90 1.20 10.63
N TYR A 74 7.85 -0.02 10.11
CA TYR A 74 6.64 -0.84 10.13
C TYR A 74 6.26 -1.37 11.51
N ASP A 75 7.21 -1.36 12.46
CA ASP A 75 6.96 -1.72 13.86
C ASP A 75 6.57 -0.54 14.74
N LYS A 76 6.66 0.68 14.21
CA LYS A 76 6.25 1.89 14.95
C LYS A 76 4.73 1.90 15.14
N ARG A 77 4.31 2.27 16.34
CA ARG A 77 2.89 2.50 16.62
C ARG A 77 2.41 3.84 16.04
N PRO A 78 1.17 3.94 15.57
CA PRO A 78 0.57 5.22 15.21
C PRO A 78 0.52 6.19 16.43
N PRO A 79 0.59 7.52 16.19
CA PRO A 79 0.66 8.18 14.89
C PRO A 79 2.07 8.12 14.29
N LYS A 80 2.13 7.93 12.96
CA LYS A 80 3.39 7.89 12.21
C LYS A 80 3.19 8.46 10.80
N SER A 81 4.22 9.06 10.25
CA SER A 81 4.19 9.64 8.92
C SER A 81 5.45 9.33 8.11
N LEU A 82 5.31 9.38 6.80
CA LEU A 82 6.37 9.16 5.82
C LEU A 82 6.54 10.38 4.92
N GLY A 83 7.76 10.56 4.42
CA GLY A 83 8.09 11.57 3.44
C GLY A 83 8.89 10.99 2.28
N VAL A 84 9.00 11.74 1.18
CA VAL A 84 9.78 11.36 0.00
C VAL A 84 11.25 11.13 0.35
N GLU A 85 11.78 11.85 1.33
CA GLU A 85 13.16 11.71 1.80
C GLU A 85 13.42 10.30 2.32
N TRP A 86 12.48 9.72 3.04
CA TRP A 86 12.61 8.34 3.52
C TRP A 86 12.62 7.33 2.37
N VAL A 87 11.79 7.55 1.34
CA VAL A 87 11.81 6.74 0.13
C VAL A 87 13.18 6.80 -0.53
N ASN A 88 13.72 8.01 -0.74
CA ASN A 88 14.98 8.23 -1.43
C ASN A 88 16.19 7.71 -0.66
N HIS A 89 16.18 7.80 0.68
CA HIS A 89 17.32 7.42 1.51
C HIS A 89 17.24 5.98 2.05
N THR A 90 16.08 5.37 2.07
CA THR A 90 15.88 4.04 2.65
C THR A 90 15.36 3.03 1.62
N ILE A 91 14.21 3.29 0.99
CA ILE A 91 13.53 2.31 0.13
C ILE A 91 14.28 2.09 -1.18
N LEU A 92 14.54 3.15 -1.93
CA LEU A 92 15.19 3.01 -3.24
C LEU A 92 16.59 2.40 -3.15
N PRO A 93 17.47 2.78 -2.20
CA PRO A 93 18.77 2.14 -2.06
C PRO A 93 18.69 0.63 -1.79
N ILE A 94 17.71 0.18 -0.99
CA ILE A 94 17.50 -1.25 -0.75
C ILE A 94 17.11 -1.96 -2.04
N ILE A 95 16.12 -1.45 -2.77
CA ILE A 95 15.66 -2.07 -4.01
C ILE A 95 16.78 -2.10 -5.05
N GLU A 96 17.53 -1.00 -5.19
CA GLU A 96 18.63 -0.91 -6.15
C GLU A 96 19.84 -1.80 -5.82
N SER A 97 19.96 -2.27 -4.57
CA SER A 97 21.00 -3.23 -4.19
C SER A 97 20.76 -4.64 -4.77
N TYR A 98 19.57 -4.92 -5.27
CA TYR A 98 19.20 -6.20 -5.88
C TYR A 98 19.35 -6.14 -7.40
N ASN A 99 20.12 -7.07 -7.94
CA ASN A 99 20.29 -7.20 -9.39
C ASN A 99 19.14 -8.02 -10.02
N ILE A 100 17.97 -7.43 -10.04
CA ILE A 100 16.74 -7.99 -10.62
C ILE A 100 16.15 -7.01 -11.64
N SER A 101 15.25 -7.50 -12.48
CA SER A 101 14.60 -6.65 -13.48
C SER A 101 13.71 -5.57 -12.84
N THR A 102 13.45 -4.51 -13.59
CA THR A 102 12.52 -3.45 -13.16
C THR A 102 11.12 -4.02 -12.90
N GLU A 103 10.70 -4.99 -13.71
CA GLU A 103 9.42 -5.69 -13.55
C GLU A 103 9.34 -6.48 -12.24
N GLU A 104 10.41 -7.18 -11.89
CA GLU A 104 10.49 -7.90 -10.60
C GLU A 104 10.50 -6.93 -9.41
N LYS A 105 11.12 -5.76 -9.55
CA LYS A 105 11.06 -4.69 -8.54
C LYS A 105 9.63 -4.21 -8.33
N ILE A 106 8.90 -3.96 -9.41
CA ILE A 106 7.48 -3.56 -9.37
C ILE A 106 6.64 -4.66 -8.70
N ALA A 107 6.79 -5.92 -9.13
CA ALA A 107 6.05 -7.04 -8.56
C ALA A 107 6.33 -7.21 -7.06
N THR A 108 7.59 -7.14 -6.66
CA THR A 108 8.01 -7.30 -5.26
C THR A 108 7.50 -6.15 -4.40
N PHE A 109 7.60 -4.91 -4.89
CA PHE A 109 7.14 -3.76 -4.13
C PHE A 109 5.61 -3.70 -4.02
N THR A 110 4.88 -4.12 -5.04
CA THR A 110 3.42 -4.26 -4.99
C THR A 110 3.00 -5.25 -3.89
N GLU A 111 3.67 -6.39 -3.80
CA GLU A 111 3.41 -7.38 -2.75
C GLU A 111 3.78 -6.85 -1.36
N HIS A 112 4.89 -6.13 -1.24
CA HIS A 112 5.26 -5.44 0.00
C HIS A 112 4.17 -4.47 0.47
N CYS A 113 3.65 -3.63 -0.43
CA CYS A 113 2.55 -2.73 -0.13
C CYS A 113 1.32 -3.49 0.37
N ALA A 114 0.94 -4.55 -0.35
CA ALA A 114 -0.23 -5.35 0.01
C ALA A 114 -0.11 -5.98 1.40
N GLN A 115 1.07 -6.50 1.74
CA GLN A 115 1.33 -7.09 3.05
C GLN A 115 1.31 -6.05 4.17
N GLN A 116 1.93 -4.89 3.98
CA GLN A 116 1.95 -3.83 4.99
C GLN A 116 0.56 -3.23 5.23
N ILE A 117 -0.19 -3.01 4.16
CA ILE A 117 -1.58 -2.52 4.26
C ILE A 117 -2.47 -3.57 4.95
N GLY A 118 -2.37 -4.83 4.53
CA GLY A 118 -3.11 -5.92 5.15
C GLY A 118 -2.82 -6.08 6.64
N LYS A 119 -1.54 -6.04 7.03
CA LYS A 119 -1.11 -6.07 8.44
C LYS A 119 -1.70 -4.89 9.22
N SER A 120 -1.67 -3.69 8.66
CA SER A 120 -2.22 -2.50 9.31
C SER A 120 -3.73 -2.61 9.54
N LEU A 121 -4.48 -3.08 8.54
CA LEU A 121 -5.93 -3.27 8.66
C LEU A 121 -6.30 -4.39 9.65
N ASN A 122 -5.49 -5.45 9.75
CA ASN A 122 -5.72 -6.57 10.67
C ASN A 122 -5.37 -6.23 12.13
N ASN A 123 -4.47 -5.28 12.36
CA ASN A 123 -4.06 -4.89 13.71
C ASN A 123 -5.08 -4.02 14.45
N THR A 124 -6.18 -3.70 13.82
CA THR A 124 -7.26 -2.95 14.44
C THR A 124 -8.01 -3.82 15.45
N LYS A 125 -7.92 -3.45 16.72
CA LYS A 125 -8.60 -4.14 17.80
C LYS A 125 -10.11 -3.85 17.79
N THR A 126 -10.85 -4.44 16.91
CA THR A 126 -12.30 -4.42 16.99
C THR A 126 -12.85 -5.79 16.66
N SER A 127 -13.81 -6.20 17.47
CA SER A 127 -14.73 -7.34 17.36
C SER A 127 -14.58 -8.29 16.16
N THR A 128 -14.99 -9.52 16.34
CA THR A 128 -15.09 -10.67 15.43
C THR A 128 -15.71 -10.42 14.04
N ASN A 129 -16.11 -9.20 13.71
CA ASN A 129 -16.70 -8.83 12.43
C ASN A 129 -15.65 -8.23 11.48
N SER A 130 -15.73 -8.59 10.22
CA SER A 130 -14.92 -7.99 9.16
C SER A 130 -15.23 -6.48 9.07
N LEU A 131 -14.18 -5.66 8.96
CA LEU A 131 -14.31 -4.21 8.85
C LEU A 131 -14.67 -3.80 7.42
N ASP A 132 -15.47 -2.77 7.30
CA ASP A 132 -15.76 -2.11 6.03
C ASP A 132 -14.76 -0.97 5.80
N VAL A 133 -13.96 -1.07 4.73
CA VAL A 133 -12.90 -0.13 4.38
C VAL A 133 -13.21 0.53 3.05
N LEU A 134 -13.39 1.84 3.04
CA LEU A 134 -13.48 2.60 1.81
C LEU A 134 -12.07 2.85 1.26
N VAL A 135 -11.82 2.44 0.02
CA VAL A 135 -10.53 2.66 -0.66
C VAL A 135 -10.66 3.83 -1.63
N THR A 136 -9.72 4.77 -1.55
CA THR A 136 -9.66 5.97 -2.40
C THR A 136 -8.26 6.19 -2.95
N GLY A 137 -8.09 7.20 -3.78
CA GLY A 137 -6.80 7.56 -4.40
C GLY A 137 -6.49 6.76 -5.66
N GLY A 138 -5.48 7.19 -6.40
CA GLY A 138 -5.13 6.61 -7.71
C GLY A 138 -4.79 5.11 -7.68
N GLY A 139 -4.26 4.61 -6.56
CA GLY A 139 -3.98 3.19 -6.38
C GLY A 139 -5.22 2.30 -6.31
N ALA A 140 -6.41 2.88 -6.10
CA ALA A 140 -7.67 2.14 -6.14
C ALA A 140 -7.97 1.56 -7.55
N PHE A 141 -7.41 2.16 -8.60
CA PHE A 141 -7.50 1.65 -9.98
C PHE A 141 -6.51 0.51 -10.28
N ASN A 142 -5.55 0.24 -9.40
CA ASN A 142 -4.63 -0.88 -9.55
C ASN A 142 -5.30 -2.16 -9.01
N GLY A 143 -6.03 -2.86 -9.88
CA GLY A 143 -6.82 -4.04 -9.51
C GLY A 143 -5.98 -5.17 -8.92
N TRP A 144 -4.74 -5.36 -9.39
CA TRP A 144 -3.84 -6.37 -8.81
C TRP A 144 -3.44 -6.02 -7.37
N LEU A 145 -3.09 -4.76 -7.10
CA LEU A 145 -2.80 -4.30 -5.75
C LEU A 145 -4.00 -4.51 -4.81
N ILE A 146 -5.20 -4.13 -5.25
CA ILE A 146 -6.44 -4.33 -4.48
C ILE A 146 -6.67 -5.82 -4.18
N ASP A 147 -6.51 -6.69 -5.18
CA ASP A 147 -6.64 -8.14 -5.01
C ASP A 147 -5.62 -8.69 -3.99
N ARG A 148 -4.37 -8.25 -4.08
CA ARG A 148 -3.33 -8.66 -3.14
C ARG A 148 -3.60 -8.13 -1.71
N ILE A 149 -4.07 -6.91 -1.55
CA ILE A 149 -4.48 -6.39 -0.23
C ILE A 149 -5.61 -7.25 0.35
N SER A 150 -6.62 -7.57 -0.46
CA SER A 150 -7.75 -8.41 -0.04
C SER A 150 -7.30 -9.80 0.42
N ASN A 151 -6.25 -10.36 -0.18
CA ASN A 151 -5.68 -11.65 0.23
C ASN A 151 -4.90 -11.58 1.55
N HIS A 152 -4.48 -10.39 1.98
CA HIS A 152 -3.71 -10.18 3.20
C HIS A 152 -4.51 -9.56 4.35
N CYS A 153 -5.78 -9.25 4.15
CA CYS A 153 -6.61 -8.69 5.21
C CYS A 153 -7.96 -9.42 5.33
N ASN A 154 -8.56 -9.31 6.51
CA ASN A 154 -9.90 -9.84 6.79
C ASN A 154 -11.01 -8.79 6.56
N SER A 155 -10.63 -7.59 6.12
CA SER A 155 -11.54 -6.48 5.88
C SER A 155 -12.20 -6.59 4.52
N LYS A 156 -13.38 -6.00 4.41
CA LYS A 156 -14.08 -5.85 3.13
C LYS A 156 -13.72 -4.51 2.52
N LEU A 157 -13.08 -4.56 1.35
CA LEU A 157 -12.68 -3.36 0.62
C LEU A 157 -13.82 -2.88 -0.29
N HIS A 158 -14.18 -1.63 -0.15
CA HIS A 158 -15.18 -0.97 -0.99
C HIS A 158 -14.49 0.07 -1.88
N LEU A 159 -14.60 -0.14 -3.19
CA LEU A 159 -14.15 0.83 -4.17
C LEU A 159 -15.30 1.79 -4.46
N PRO A 160 -15.10 3.11 -4.43
CA PRO A 160 -16.13 4.06 -4.83
C PRO A 160 -16.38 3.97 -6.33
N ASP A 161 -17.57 4.42 -6.75
CA ASP A 161 -17.84 4.66 -8.16
C ASP A 161 -16.87 5.71 -8.71
N ASP A 162 -16.58 5.66 -10.01
CA ASP A 162 -15.53 6.46 -10.69
C ASP A 162 -15.55 7.97 -10.41
N GLU A 163 -16.64 8.51 -9.86
CA GLU A 163 -16.80 9.94 -9.52
C GLU A 163 -16.18 10.33 -8.16
N LEU A 164 -15.73 9.38 -7.34
CA LEU A 164 -15.28 9.62 -5.96
C LEU A 164 -13.79 9.28 -5.70
N ILE A 165 -13.06 8.91 -6.74
CA ILE A 165 -11.63 8.58 -6.65
C ILE A 165 -10.76 9.80 -6.93
#